data_99e7b5a3fe1c8aca7fd741874bfaab24
#
_entry.id   99e7b5a3fe1c8aca7fd741874bfaab24
#
_cell.length_a   1.000
_cell.length_b   1.000
_cell.length_c   1.000
_cell.angle_alpha   90.00
_cell.angle_beta   90.00
_cell.angle_gamma   90.00
#
_symmetry.space_group_name_H-M   'P 1'
#
loop_
_entity.id
_entity.type
_entity.pdbx_description
1 polymer ?
#
loop_
_entity_poly.entity_id
_entity_poly.type
_entity_poly.pdbx_seq_one_letter_code
_entity_poly.pdbx_strand_id
1 'polypeptide(L)'
;MEKIAEFNDLINTFVWTKVGVWLLIATGVILTVLTGFFQVTHIRHWLKKTVGSMFDKKVIGHTDDKASISQFQALCTALAATVGVGNIAGVSAAIITGGPGAVFWMWLAAFFGMMTNYSENILGIYYRRKNHTGEWSGGAMYYLQDGLGSYKGMKSVGRILAVLFAVCAVLASFGIGNMGQVNKIVKNLTSAFDIKALSSHVLYSSDGTDVTLYMLIVGLIIMALVGFVVIGGLQRIAIVAEKIIPFMVVMYILGSLVIIIANAGQIGTAFGHIFGMAFTKNAAWGGATGVAFKTIITQGCKRGVFSNEAGLGSSVMVHSNSNVREPVKQGLWGIFEVFADTIIVCTMTAMTILTSGVIDLETGIPVTGDDATLVAEAFNTIFKAGSFEFGRGFIAIAILLFAFTTVLGWSHYGTKAVEYLAGKNAAKATRVYKIIFVVMIISGALLTSSLAWDISDTFNGMMMIPNLIGVLSLTPLVMKLTKNYVRRRIRGEDIEPMLSFDPEIQKENAKVIKETGEE
;
A
#
# COMPACT_ATOMS: atom_id res chain seq x y z
N MET A 1 23.23 9.41 17.63
CA MET A 1 21.94 8.73 17.37
C MET A 1 20.79 9.65 17.75
N GLU A 2 20.75 10.19 18.96
CA GLU A 2 19.69 11.07 19.48
C GLU A 2 19.37 12.28 18.57
N LYS A 3 20.40 13.05 18.17
CA LYS A 3 20.21 14.17 17.22
C LYS A 3 19.62 13.78 15.86
N ILE A 4 19.91 12.55 15.38
CA ILE A 4 19.34 12.04 14.13
C ILE A 4 17.86 11.70 14.36
N ALA A 5 17.53 11.11 15.51
CA ALA A 5 16.15 10.80 15.87
C ALA A 5 15.31 12.07 16.01
N GLU A 6 15.81 13.09 16.73
CA GLU A 6 15.15 14.39 16.89
C GLU A 6 14.91 15.09 15.54
N PHE A 7 15.92 15.10 14.66
CA PHE A 7 15.80 15.70 13.33
C PHE A 7 14.79 14.93 12.47
N ASN A 8 14.83 13.60 12.53
CA ASN A 8 13.86 12.76 11.82
C ASN A 8 12.43 12.99 12.32
N ASP A 9 12.24 13.09 13.64
CA ASP A 9 10.92 13.33 14.23
C ASP A 9 10.33 14.68 13.80
N LEU A 10 11.18 15.72 13.73
CA LEU A 10 10.78 17.03 13.21
C LEU A 10 10.25 16.93 11.78
N ILE A 11 10.96 16.23 10.89
CA ILE A 11 10.56 16.05 9.49
C ILE A 11 9.32 15.16 9.41
N ASN A 12 9.29 14.05 10.13
CA ASN A 12 8.17 13.12 10.15
C ASN A 12 6.87 13.81 10.61
N THR A 13 6.95 14.56 11.71
CA THR A 13 5.84 15.37 12.22
C THR A 13 5.38 16.42 11.21
N PHE A 14 6.31 17.11 10.54
CA PHE A 14 5.98 18.08 9.51
C PHE A 14 5.26 17.42 8.33
N VAL A 15 5.82 16.33 7.81
CA VAL A 15 5.30 15.63 6.63
C VAL A 15 3.95 14.98 6.92
N TRP A 16 3.83 14.22 8.00
CA TRP A 16 2.60 13.48 8.27
C TRP A 16 1.52 14.31 8.98
N THR A 17 1.89 15.12 9.97
CA THR A 17 0.92 15.75 10.87
C THR A 17 0.54 17.17 10.45
N LYS A 18 1.51 17.95 9.91
CA LYS A 18 1.25 19.36 9.58
C LYS A 18 0.81 19.58 8.14
N VAL A 19 1.38 18.86 7.18
CA VAL A 19 1.17 19.10 5.75
C VAL A 19 0.51 17.91 5.06
N GLY A 20 1.08 16.71 5.19
CA GLY A 20 0.77 15.60 4.32
C GLY A 20 -0.66 15.09 4.42
N VAL A 21 -1.15 14.83 5.62
CA VAL A 21 -2.54 14.34 5.81
C VAL A 21 -3.55 15.33 5.22
N TRP A 22 -3.34 16.63 5.44
CA TRP A 22 -4.25 17.65 4.91
C TRP A 22 -4.17 17.80 3.39
N LEU A 23 -2.96 17.71 2.84
CA LEU A 23 -2.74 17.73 1.39
C LEU A 23 -3.38 16.51 0.72
N LEU A 24 -3.26 15.33 1.33
CA LEU A 24 -3.91 14.09 0.87
C LEU A 24 -5.43 14.23 0.82
N ILE A 25 -6.03 14.63 1.95
CA ILE A 25 -7.50 14.80 2.04
C ILE A 25 -7.95 15.84 1.02
N ALA A 26 -7.29 17.01 0.97
CA ALA A 26 -7.63 18.07 0.04
C ALA A 26 -7.55 17.60 -1.42
N THR A 27 -6.48 16.89 -1.79
CA THR A 27 -6.31 16.34 -3.14
C THR A 27 -7.42 15.36 -3.48
N GLY A 28 -7.71 14.41 -2.59
CA GLY A 28 -8.77 13.43 -2.80
C GLY A 28 -10.15 14.06 -2.89
N VAL A 29 -10.45 15.07 -2.06
CA VAL A 29 -11.71 15.85 -2.14
C VAL A 29 -11.82 16.59 -3.46
N ILE A 30 -10.77 17.33 -3.87
CA ILE A 30 -10.74 18.06 -5.14
C ILE A 30 -11.00 17.11 -6.31
N LEU A 31 -10.28 15.99 -6.38
CA LEU A 31 -10.43 15.00 -7.44
C LEU A 31 -11.83 14.37 -7.42
N THR A 32 -12.37 14.04 -6.26
CA THR A 32 -13.72 13.48 -6.09
C THR A 32 -14.78 14.45 -6.62
N VAL A 33 -14.71 15.71 -6.22
CA VAL A 33 -15.68 16.75 -6.65
C VAL A 33 -15.55 17.02 -8.15
N LEU A 34 -14.33 17.22 -8.65
CA LEU A 34 -14.12 17.56 -10.06
C LEU A 34 -14.45 16.41 -11.01
N THR A 35 -14.30 15.15 -10.58
CA THR A 35 -14.73 13.98 -11.37
C THR A 35 -16.20 13.64 -11.19
N GLY A 36 -16.96 14.43 -10.42
CA GLY A 36 -18.40 14.23 -10.17
C GLY A 36 -18.69 12.99 -9.34
N PHE A 37 -17.88 12.72 -8.29
CA PHE A 37 -18.01 11.55 -7.42
C PHE A 37 -17.98 10.24 -8.22
N PHE A 38 -17.05 10.11 -9.16
CA PHE A 38 -17.00 9.00 -10.11
C PHE A 38 -17.00 7.63 -9.41
N GLN A 39 -16.31 7.48 -8.27
CA GLN A 39 -16.28 6.25 -7.47
C GLN A 39 -17.67 5.80 -6.98
N VAL A 40 -18.63 6.74 -6.85
CA VAL A 40 -20.02 6.47 -6.44
C VAL A 40 -20.96 6.44 -7.64
N THR A 41 -20.91 7.48 -8.49
CA THR A 41 -21.83 7.63 -9.63
C THR A 41 -21.65 6.54 -10.68
N HIS A 42 -20.46 5.96 -10.79
CA HIS A 42 -20.13 4.92 -11.73
C HIS A 42 -19.77 3.57 -11.05
N ILE A 43 -20.30 3.33 -9.85
CA ILE A 43 -19.98 2.13 -9.04
C ILE A 43 -20.26 0.82 -9.80
N ARG A 44 -21.38 0.69 -10.48
CA ARG A 44 -21.71 -0.50 -11.29
C ARG A 44 -20.71 -0.70 -12.43
N HIS A 45 -20.25 0.40 -13.02
CA HIS A 45 -19.32 0.36 -14.14
C HIS A 45 -17.94 -0.14 -13.70
N TRP A 46 -17.35 0.49 -12.66
CA TRP A 46 -16.02 0.08 -12.22
C TRP A 46 -16.02 -1.31 -11.57
N LEU A 47 -17.06 -1.69 -10.81
CA LEU A 47 -17.19 -3.07 -10.30
C LEU A 47 -17.27 -4.10 -11.43
N LYS A 48 -18.03 -3.81 -12.48
CA LYS A 48 -18.11 -4.72 -13.66
C LYS A 48 -16.78 -4.83 -14.39
N LYS A 49 -16.03 -3.71 -14.51
CA LYS A 49 -14.75 -3.67 -15.23
C LYS A 49 -13.56 -4.15 -14.41
N THR A 50 -13.70 -4.30 -13.09
CA THR A 50 -12.70 -4.84 -12.17
C THR A 50 -13.12 -6.21 -11.66
N VAL A 51 -13.90 -6.30 -10.61
CA VAL A 51 -14.35 -7.57 -10.00
C VAL A 51 -15.05 -8.48 -11.03
N GLY A 52 -15.96 -7.93 -11.83
CA GLY A 52 -16.67 -8.68 -12.87
C GLY A 52 -15.76 -9.22 -13.97
N SER A 53 -14.60 -8.59 -14.19
CA SER A 53 -13.63 -9.04 -15.18
C SER A 53 -12.57 -10.00 -14.63
N MET A 54 -12.54 -10.23 -13.31
CA MET A 54 -11.61 -11.21 -12.68
C MET A 54 -11.85 -12.65 -13.12
N PHE A 55 -12.99 -12.92 -13.80
CA PHE A 55 -13.29 -14.23 -14.39
C PHE A 55 -13.11 -14.26 -15.91
N ASP A 56 -12.70 -13.13 -16.52
CA ASP A 56 -12.42 -13.03 -17.94
C ASP A 56 -10.97 -13.45 -18.23
N LYS A 57 -10.79 -14.51 -19.02
CA LYS A 57 -9.47 -15.02 -19.43
C LYS A 57 -8.57 -13.97 -20.08
N LYS A 58 -9.15 -12.94 -20.73
CA LYS A 58 -8.38 -11.84 -21.34
C LYS A 58 -7.78 -10.88 -20.30
N VAL A 59 -8.36 -10.82 -19.11
CA VAL A 59 -7.91 -9.94 -18.00
C VAL A 59 -6.97 -10.66 -17.05
N ILE A 60 -7.25 -11.94 -16.75
CA ILE A 60 -6.44 -12.79 -15.87
C ILE A 60 -5.34 -13.55 -16.61
N GLY A 61 -5.51 -13.81 -17.92
CA GLY A 61 -4.55 -14.60 -18.69
C GLY A 61 -3.15 -13.96 -18.71
N HIS A 62 -2.13 -14.81 -18.73
CA HIS A 62 -0.78 -14.34 -18.98
C HIS A 62 -0.72 -13.67 -20.35
N THR A 63 -0.05 -12.54 -20.43
CA THR A 63 0.24 -11.90 -21.72
C THR A 63 1.46 -12.56 -22.34
N ASP A 64 1.39 -12.85 -23.67
CA ASP A 64 2.56 -13.33 -24.44
C ASP A 64 3.62 -12.23 -24.58
N ASP A 65 3.25 -10.98 -24.34
CA ASP A 65 4.16 -9.84 -24.33
C ASP A 65 5.02 -9.83 -23.05
N LYS A 66 6.28 -10.22 -23.17
CA LYS A 66 7.24 -10.21 -22.07
C LYS A 66 7.53 -8.82 -21.50
N ALA A 67 7.09 -7.77 -22.19
CA ALA A 67 7.27 -6.38 -21.79
C ALA A 67 6.20 -5.87 -20.82
N SER A 68 5.12 -6.64 -20.62
CA SER A 68 3.96 -6.26 -19.80
C SER A 68 3.47 -7.41 -18.91
N ILE A 69 2.62 -7.08 -17.94
CA ILE A 69 1.88 -8.03 -17.11
C ILE A 69 0.38 -7.84 -17.33
N SER A 70 -0.44 -8.85 -17.03
CA SER A 70 -1.90 -8.70 -17.16
C SER A 70 -2.45 -7.67 -16.16
N GLN A 71 -3.65 -7.15 -16.42
CA GLN A 71 -4.29 -6.18 -15.53
C GLN A 71 -4.50 -6.76 -14.12
N PHE A 72 -4.89 -8.04 -14.04
CA PHE A 72 -5.05 -8.73 -12.77
C PHE A 72 -3.71 -8.94 -12.05
N GLN A 73 -2.65 -9.30 -12.78
CA GLN A 73 -1.30 -9.38 -12.22
C GLN A 73 -0.80 -8.03 -11.71
N ALA A 74 -1.11 -6.94 -12.43
CA ALA A 74 -0.77 -5.58 -11.98
C ALA A 74 -1.51 -5.24 -10.68
N LEU A 75 -2.82 -5.52 -10.60
CA LEU A 75 -3.58 -5.36 -9.35
C LEU A 75 -2.99 -6.21 -8.22
N CYS A 76 -2.80 -7.52 -8.43
CA CYS A 76 -2.25 -8.39 -7.39
C CYS A 76 -0.87 -7.94 -6.93
N THR A 77 -0.01 -7.46 -7.85
CA THR A 77 1.31 -6.96 -7.48
C THR A 77 1.23 -5.62 -6.73
N ALA A 78 0.29 -4.74 -7.06
CA ALA A 78 0.01 -3.53 -6.30
C ALA A 78 -0.54 -3.86 -4.91
N LEU A 79 -1.56 -4.72 -4.83
CA LEU A 79 -2.09 -5.23 -3.56
C LEU A 79 -1.02 -5.99 -2.74
N ALA A 80 -0.04 -6.63 -3.39
CA ALA A 80 1.08 -7.25 -2.69
C ALA A 80 1.90 -6.22 -1.90
N ALA A 81 2.06 -5.01 -2.44
CA ALA A 81 2.79 -3.95 -1.76
C ALA A 81 1.92 -3.26 -0.68
N THR A 82 0.63 -3.06 -0.94
CA THR A 82 -0.30 -2.32 -0.07
C THR A 82 -0.87 -3.19 1.05
N VAL A 83 -1.39 -4.39 0.72
CA VAL A 83 -1.95 -5.32 1.73
C VAL A 83 -0.81 -6.01 2.49
N GLY A 84 -0.36 -5.37 3.54
CA GLY A 84 0.80 -5.75 4.34
C GLY A 84 0.52 -5.73 5.85
N VAL A 85 1.59 -5.51 6.61
CA VAL A 85 1.50 -5.33 8.07
C VAL A 85 0.61 -4.15 8.44
N GLY A 86 0.46 -3.15 7.55
CA GLY A 86 -0.41 -1.99 7.74
C GLY A 86 -1.87 -2.36 8.01
N ASN A 87 -2.40 -3.35 7.31
CA ASN A 87 -3.79 -3.80 7.45
C ASN A 87 -4.07 -4.54 8.76
N ILE A 88 -3.04 -5.05 9.42
CA ILE A 88 -3.15 -5.78 10.70
C ILE A 88 -2.67 -4.89 11.84
N ALA A 89 -1.35 -4.69 11.97
CA ALA A 89 -0.77 -3.91 13.05
C ALA A 89 -1.03 -2.40 12.91
N GLY A 90 -1.13 -1.87 11.69
CA GLY A 90 -1.44 -0.45 11.45
C GLY A 90 -2.85 -0.07 11.92
N VAL A 91 -3.84 -0.92 11.68
CA VAL A 91 -5.22 -0.72 12.17
C VAL A 91 -5.27 -0.80 13.69
N SER A 92 -4.58 -1.79 14.26
CA SER A 92 -4.45 -1.95 15.72
C SER A 92 -3.83 -0.70 16.35
N ALA A 93 -2.72 -0.22 15.80
CA ALA A 93 -2.06 1.00 16.25
C ALA A 93 -2.96 2.25 16.12
N ALA A 94 -3.78 2.34 15.07
CA ALA A 94 -4.75 3.43 14.92
C ALA A 94 -5.79 3.41 16.03
N ILE A 95 -6.31 2.22 16.37
CA ILE A 95 -7.30 2.04 17.45
C ILE A 95 -6.68 2.33 18.81
N ILE A 96 -5.48 1.81 19.10
CA ILE A 96 -4.79 2.04 20.38
C ILE A 96 -4.51 3.53 20.59
N THR A 97 -3.98 4.22 19.57
CA THR A 97 -3.51 5.61 19.72
C THR A 97 -4.58 6.66 19.42
N GLY A 98 -5.53 6.35 18.55
CA GLY A 98 -6.58 7.27 18.11
C GLY A 98 -7.98 6.90 18.58
N GLY A 99 -8.15 5.76 19.21
CA GLY A 99 -9.46 5.21 19.59
C GLY A 99 -10.23 4.63 18.40
N PRO A 100 -11.40 4.01 18.65
CA PRO A 100 -12.27 3.47 17.59
C PRO A 100 -12.65 4.49 16.52
N GLY A 101 -12.77 5.77 16.88
CA GLY A 101 -13.07 6.86 15.94
C GLY A 101 -12.04 7.03 14.83
N ALA A 102 -10.78 6.57 15.03
CA ALA A 102 -9.76 6.57 13.97
C ALA A 102 -10.16 5.72 12.76
N VAL A 103 -10.95 4.65 12.96
CA VAL A 103 -11.46 3.80 11.88
C VAL A 103 -12.36 4.58 10.93
N PHE A 104 -13.22 5.46 11.44
CA PHE A 104 -14.02 6.35 10.60
C PHE A 104 -13.16 7.23 9.70
N TRP A 105 -12.09 7.80 10.24
CA TRP A 105 -11.18 8.65 9.48
C TRP A 105 -10.32 7.86 8.49
N MET A 106 -10.03 6.57 8.77
CA MET A 106 -9.45 5.66 7.78
C MET A 106 -10.39 5.45 6.59
N TRP A 107 -11.70 5.21 6.84
CA TRP A 107 -12.70 5.07 5.77
C TRP A 107 -12.84 6.33 4.94
N LEU A 108 -12.86 7.49 5.61
CA LEU A 108 -12.97 8.79 4.92
C LEU A 108 -11.73 9.06 4.04
N ALA A 109 -10.54 8.80 4.57
CA ALA A 109 -9.29 8.91 3.82
C ALA A 109 -9.27 7.96 2.62
N ALA A 110 -9.71 6.71 2.78
CA ALA A 110 -9.82 5.76 1.70
C ALA A 110 -10.86 6.17 0.64
N PHE A 111 -12.02 6.67 1.06
CA PHE A 111 -13.05 7.14 0.14
C PHE A 111 -12.54 8.23 -0.82
N PHE A 112 -11.82 9.20 -0.30
CA PHE A 112 -11.19 10.23 -1.12
C PHE A 112 -9.92 9.72 -1.81
N GLY A 113 -9.18 8.84 -1.16
CA GLY A 113 -7.99 8.17 -1.69
C GLY A 113 -8.26 7.36 -2.95
N MET A 114 -9.48 6.77 -3.10
CA MET A 114 -9.88 6.09 -4.33
C MET A 114 -9.70 6.96 -5.57
N MET A 115 -10.07 8.25 -5.50
CA MET A 115 -9.93 9.14 -6.65
C MET A 115 -8.51 9.65 -6.83
N THR A 116 -7.71 9.68 -5.76
CA THR A 116 -6.28 9.97 -5.86
C THR A 116 -5.56 8.84 -6.59
N ASN A 117 -5.73 7.59 -6.15
CA ASN A 117 -5.12 6.41 -6.79
C ASN A 117 -5.63 6.21 -8.24
N TYR A 118 -6.94 6.44 -8.49
CA TYR A 118 -7.49 6.49 -9.84
C TYR A 118 -6.73 7.46 -10.73
N SER A 119 -6.47 8.67 -10.25
CA SER A 119 -5.78 9.72 -11.00
C SER A 119 -4.31 9.39 -11.23
N GLU A 120 -3.63 8.86 -10.21
CA GLU A 120 -2.25 8.37 -10.31
C GLU A 120 -2.10 7.32 -11.41
N ASN A 121 -3.00 6.33 -11.42
CA ASN A 121 -2.95 5.24 -12.39
C ASN A 121 -3.27 5.69 -13.81
N ILE A 122 -4.20 6.62 -13.98
CA ILE A 122 -4.46 7.27 -15.28
C ILE A 122 -3.20 7.96 -15.79
N LEU A 123 -2.59 8.80 -14.94
CA LEU A 123 -1.38 9.53 -15.30
C LEU A 123 -0.21 8.57 -15.57
N GLY A 124 -0.09 7.51 -14.77
CA GLY A 124 0.94 6.49 -14.95
C GLY A 124 0.86 5.78 -16.30
N ILE A 125 -0.34 5.37 -16.75
CA ILE A 125 -0.53 4.78 -18.07
C ILE A 125 -0.36 5.81 -19.18
N TYR A 126 -0.86 7.02 -19.00
CA TYR A 126 -0.79 8.06 -20.02
C TYR A 126 0.65 8.53 -20.30
N TYR A 127 1.50 8.63 -19.25
CA TYR A 127 2.91 9.09 -19.35
C TYR A 127 3.93 7.96 -19.34
N ARG A 128 3.53 6.68 -19.38
CA ARG A 128 4.48 5.58 -19.47
C ARG A 128 5.22 5.54 -20.79
N ARG A 129 6.39 4.94 -20.77
CA ARG A 129 7.23 4.74 -21.95
C ARG A 129 7.88 3.36 -21.92
N LYS A 130 8.40 2.89 -23.07
CA LYS A 130 9.22 1.69 -23.10
C LYS A 130 10.65 2.04 -22.68
N ASN A 131 11.23 1.21 -21.80
CA ASN A 131 12.61 1.33 -21.39
C ASN A 131 13.55 0.68 -22.42
N HIS A 132 14.84 0.65 -22.14
CA HIS A 132 15.87 0.09 -23.02
C HIS A 132 15.75 -1.42 -23.26
N THR A 133 14.99 -2.15 -22.42
CA THR A 133 14.68 -3.58 -22.60
C THR A 133 13.34 -3.81 -23.29
N GLY A 134 12.63 -2.75 -23.65
CA GLY A 134 11.30 -2.80 -24.24
C GLY A 134 10.16 -2.96 -23.23
N GLU A 135 10.45 -3.08 -21.93
CA GLU A 135 9.44 -3.14 -20.88
C GLU A 135 8.79 -1.78 -20.64
N TRP A 136 7.52 -1.79 -20.22
CA TRP A 136 6.86 -0.57 -19.80
C TRP A 136 7.48 -0.01 -18.52
N SER A 137 7.68 1.28 -18.50
CA SER A 137 8.14 2.06 -17.36
C SER A 137 7.27 3.29 -17.17
N GLY A 138 6.71 3.43 -16.00
CA GLY A 138 5.87 4.56 -15.60
C GLY A 138 5.97 4.77 -14.09
N GLY A 139 5.21 5.71 -13.58
CA GLY A 139 5.21 6.10 -12.18
C GLY A 139 5.22 7.61 -12.02
N ALA A 140 5.19 8.09 -10.76
CA ALA A 140 5.11 9.51 -10.46
C ALA A 140 6.24 10.34 -11.10
N MET A 141 7.44 9.80 -11.15
CA MET A 141 8.59 10.48 -11.75
C MET A 141 8.38 10.85 -13.22
N TYR A 142 7.62 10.05 -13.97
CA TYR A 142 7.38 10.31 -15.39
C TYR A 142 6.35 11.42 -15.60
N TYR A 143 5.20 11.38 -14.93
CA TYR A 143 4.23 12.48 -15.08
C TYR A 143 4.64 13.78 -14.37
N LEU A 144 5.53 13.72 -13.37
CA LEU A 144 6.20 14.91 -12.83
C LEU A 144 7.12 15.54 -13.86
N GLN A 145 7.99 14.74 -14.49
CA GLN A 145 8.96 15.23 -15.46
C GLN A 145 8.31 15.72 -16.76
N ASP A 146 7.43 14.90 -17.35
CA ASP A 146 6.89 15.14 -18.69
C ASP A 146 5.53 15.85 -18.64
N GLY A 147 4.73 15.59 -17.61
CA GLY A 147 3.42 16.23 -17.42
C GLY A 147 3.56 17.62 -16.81
N LEU A 148 3.98 17.71 -15.54
CA LEU A 148 4.20 19.00 -14.89
C LEU A 148 5.29 19.81 -15.61
N GLY A 149 6.36 19.16 -16.03
CA GLY A 149 7.45 19.80 -16.76
C GLY A 149 7.08 20.35 -18.14
N SER A 150 5.93 19.98 -18.71
CA SER A 150 5.43 20.53 -19.99
C SER A 150 4.86 21.94 -19.84
N TYR A 151 4.49 22.37 -18.63
CA TYR A 151 4.02 23.74 -18.41
C TYR A 151 5.15 24.76 -18.57
N LYS A 152 4.81 25.93 -19.11
CA LYS A 152 5.78 27.01 -19.35
C LYS A 152 6.56 27.37 -18.07
N GLY A 153 7.87 27.25 -18.11
CA GLY A 153 8.76 27.54 -16.97
C GLY A 153 8.88 26.41 -15.92
N MET A 154 8.11 25.33 -16.03
CA MET A 154 8.08 24.27 -15.02
C MET A 154 9.00 23.08 -15.29
N LYS A 155 9.74 23.08 -16.40
CA LYS A 155 10.62 21.96 -16.81
C LYS A 155 11.61 21.54 -15.73
N SER A 156 12.32 22.49 -15.13
CA SER A 156 13.29 22.22 -14.07
C SER A 156 12.59 21.78 -12.78
N VAL A 157 11.47 22.39 -12.42
CA VAL A 157 10.67 22.04 -11.24
C VAL A 157 10.15 20.60 -11.36
N GLY A 158 9.54 20.25 -12.50
CA GLY A 158 9.07 18.89 -12.75
C GLY A 158 10.19 17.85 -12.63
N ARG A 159 11.37 18.14 -13.17
CA ARG A 159 12.54 17.25 -13.07
C ARG A 159 13.07 17.13 -11.64
N ILE A 160 13.15 18.23 -10.88
CA ILE A 160 13.61 18.21 -9.47
C ILE A 160 12.65 17.38 -8.62
N LEU A 161 11.33 17.60 -8.76
CA LEU A 161 10.31 16.84 -8.03
C LEU A 161 10.33 15.35 -8.40
N ALA A 162 10.55 15.02 -9.68
CA ALA A 162 10.66 13.65 -10.15
C ALA A 162 11.89 12.92 -9.55
N VAL A 163 13.05 13.60 -9.50
CA VAL A 163 14.26 13.06 -8.87
C VAL A 163 14.07 12.92 -7.36
N LEU A 164 13.50 13.92 -6.69
CA LEU A 164 13.21 13.87 -5.26
C LEU A 164 12.29 12.70 -4.93
N PHE A 165 11.19 12.54 -5.68
CA PHE A 165 10.29 11.39 -5.55
C PHE A 165 11.04 10.07 -5.68
N ALA A 166 11.83 9.91 -6.75
CA ALA A 166 12.55 8.66 -7.01
C ALA A 166 13.59 8.33 -5.93
N VAL A 167 14.31 9.32 -5.42
CA VAL A 167 15.26 9.12 -4.30
C VAL A 167 14.53 8.68 -3.04
N CYS A 168 13.43 9.37 -2.68
CA CYS A 168 12.61 8.97 -1.53
C CYS A 168 12.04 7.56 -1.69
N ALA A 169 11.60 7.18 -2.90
CA ALA A 169 11.08 5.85 -3.19
C ALA A 169 12.14 4.75 -3.00
N VAL A 170 13.39 4.99 -3.42
CA VAL A 170 14.49 4.04 -3.18
C VAL A 170 14.75 3.87 -1.69
N LEU A 171 14.82 4.97 -0.93
CA LEU A 171 15.08 4.91 0.51
C LEU A 171 13.93 4.27 1.28
N ALA A 172 12.67 4.62 0.96
CA ALA A 172 11.49 4.00 1.52
C ALA A 172 11.44 2.50 1.23
N SER A 173 11.87 2.06 0.04
CA SER A 173 11.87 0.64 -0.32
C SER A 173 12.76 -0.21 0.56
N PHE A 174 13.92 0.30 0.99
CA PHE A 174 14.81 -0.42 1.91
C PHE A 174 14.24 -0.50 3.33
N GLY A 175 13.54 0.53 3.79
CA GLY A 175 13.02 0.60 5.14
C GLY A 175 11.63 -0.03 5.27
N ILE A 176 10.60 0.75 4.89
CA ILE A 176 9.20 0.35 5.08
C ILE A 176 8.82 -0.84 4.20
N GLY A 177 9.39 -0.90 2.99
CA GLY A 177 9.15 -1.97 2.03
C GLY A 177 9.97 -3.23 2.26
N ASN A 178 11.00 -3.21 3.11
CA ASN A 178 11.89 -4.35 3.34
C ASN A 178 12.11 -4.60 4.84
N MET A 179 13.05 -3.86 5.46
CA MET A 179 13.49 -4.13 6.84
C MET A 179 12.34 -4.16 7.84
N GLY A 180 11.40 -3.21 7.74
CA GLY A 180 10.26 -3.16 8.63
C GLY A 180 9.31 -4.34 8.49
N GLN A 181 9.04 -4.78 7.26
CA GLN A 181 8.20 -5.95 7.00
C GLN A 181 8.85 -7.22 7.56
N VAL A 182 10.14 -7.42 7.26
CA VAL A 182 10.90 -8.59 7.73
C VAL A 182 10.99 -8.62 9.26
N ASN A 183 11.19 -7.48 9.90
CA ASN A 183 11.20 -7.37 11.36
C ASN A 183 9.87 -7.86 11.99
N LYS A 184 8.73 -7.43 11.42
CA LYS A 184 7.42 -7.87 11.89
C LYS A 184 7.17 -9.36 11.62
N ILE A 185 7.65 -9.92 10.50
CA ILE A 185 7.61 -11.38 10.25
C ILE A 185 8.35 -12.11 11.36
N VAL A 186 9.62 -11.74 11.60
CA VAL A 186 10.47 -12.42 12.56
C VAL A 186 9.87 -12.36 13.96
N LYS A 187 9.43 -11.17 14.42
CA LYS A 187 8.81 -11.00 15.74
C LYS A 187 7.56 -11.86 15.93
N ASN A 188 6.67 -11.90 14.94
CA ASN A 188 5.44 -12.68 15.04
C ASN A 188 5.70 -14.19 14.95
N LEU A 189 6.64 -14.63 14.10
CA LEU A 189 7.03 -16.03 14.05
C LEU A 189 7.71 -16.49 15.35
N THR A 190 8.58 -15.66 15.94
CA THR A 190 9.20 -15.95 17.25
C THR A 190 8.12 -16.06 18.34
N SER A 191 7.12 -15.15 18.34
CA SER A 191 6.05 -15.18 19.33
C SER A 191 5.14 -16.41 19.22
N ALA A 192 4.86 -16.86 17.98
CA ALA A 192 3.91 -17.95 17.74
C ALA A 192 4.57 -19.35 17.67
N PHE A 193 5.80 -19.44 17.18
CA PHE A 193 6.49 -20.68 16.85
C PHE A 193 7.92 -20.68 17.41
N ASP A 194 8.08 -20.33 18.68
CA ASP A 194 9.39 -20.30 19.33
C ASP A 194 10.04 -21.70 19.40
N ILE A 195 11.23 -21.82 18.80
CA ILE A 195 12.07 -23.01 18.89
C ILE A 195 13.15 -22.73 19.95
N LYS A 196 12.88 -23.11 21.21
CA LYS A 196 13.73 -22.83 22.35
C LYS A 196 15.21 -23.20 22.12
N ALA A 197 15.49 -24.25 21.39
CA ALA A 197 16.86 -24.65 21.05
C ALA A 197 17.61 -23.59 20.22
N LEU A 198 16.91 -22.80 19.43
CA LEU A 198 17.49 -21.74 18.60
C LEU A 198 17.41 -20.37 19.28
N SER A 199 16.31 -20.07 19.98
CA SER A 199 16.11 -18.79 20.65
C SER A 199 16.93 -18.64 21.93
N SER A 200 17.36 -19.74 22.56
CA SER A 200 18.32 -19.69 23.68
C SER A 200 19.75 -19.29 23.28
N HIS A 201 20.08 -19.39 22.00
CA HIS A 201 21.37 -18.92 21.48
C HIS A 201 21.30 -17.44 21.12
N VAL A 202 21.66 -16.58 22.07
CA VAL A 202 21.76 -15.13 21.89
C VAL A 202 23.03 -14.82 21.13
N LEU A 203 22.92 -14.13 19.99
CA LEU A 203 24.03 -13.67 19.18
C LEU A 203 24.61 -12.36 19.72
N TYR A 204 23.72 -11.44 20.05
CA TYR A 204 24.03 -10.17 20.75
C TYR A 204 22.74 -9.57 21.33
N SER A 205 22.90 -8.63 22.25
CA SER A 205 21.78 -7.85 22.82
C SER A 205 21.94 -6.37 22.47
N SER A 206 20.87 -5.73 22.05
CA SER A 206 20.82 -4.31 21.75
C SER A 206 19.46 -3.72 22.15
N ASP A 207 19.49 -2.55 22.77
CA ASP A 207 18.28 -1.82 23.20
C ASP A 207 17.33 -2.68 24.07
N GLY A 208 17.91 -3.56 24.94
CA GLY A 208 17.13 -4.44 25.81
C GLY A 208 16.44 -5.61 25.09
N THR A 209 16.77 -5.86 23.83
CA THR A 209 16.26 -6.97 23.02
C THR A 209 17.38 -7.93 22.65
N ASP A 210 17.19 -9.22 22.90
CA ASP A 210 18.12 -10.27 22.51
C ASP A 210 17.89 -10.66 21.06
N VAL A 211 18.94 -10.57 20.25
CA VAL A 211 18.96 -11.07 18.88
C VAL A 211 19.47 -12.50 18.90
N THR A 212 18.61 -13.42 18.46
CA THR A 212 18.84 -14.86 18.60
C THR A 212 19.21 -15.53 17.28
N LEU A 213 19.76 -16.74 17.38
CA LEU A 213 20.04 -17.60 16.22
C LEU A 213 18.74 -17.92 15.43
N TYR A 214 17.60 -18.03 16.13
CA TYR A 214 16.29 -18.21 15.50
C TYR A 214 15.98 -17.07 14.51
N MET A 215 16.14 -15.82 14.93
CA MET A 215 15.90 -14.64 14.08
C MET A 215 16.80 -14.62 12.85
N LEU A 216 18.07 -14.99 13.01
CA LEU A 216 19.02 -15.09 11.89
C LEU A 216 18.59 -16.14 10.87
N ILE A 217 18.23 -17.35 11.34
CA ILE A 217 17.81 -18.46 10.45
C ILE A 217 16.53 -18.07 9.69
N VAL A 218 15.52 -17.53 10.37
CA VAL A 218 14.30 -17.04 9.72
C VAL A 218 14.63 -15.96 8.68
N GLY A 219 15.50 -15.00 9.02
CA GLY A 219 15.96 -13.98 8.11
C GLY A 219 16.65 -14.54 6.86
N LEU A 220 17.51 -15.55 7.02
CA LEU A 220 18.18 -16.23 5.90
C LEU A 220 17.19 -16.97 4.99
N ILE A 221 16.18 -17.62 5.56
CA ILE A 221 15.12 -18.29 4.78
C ILE A 221 14.33 -17.26 3.97
N ILE A 222 13.90 -16.15 4.60
CA ILE A 222 13.17 -15.08 3.91
C ILE A 222 14.04 -14.47 2.81
N MET A 223 15.33 -14.21 3.09
CA MET A 223 16.29 -13.68 2.11
C MET A 223 16.41 -14.60 0.89
N ALA A 224 16.50 -15.90 1.09
CA ALA A 224 16.60 -16.87 0.01
C ALA A 224 15.32 -16.90 -0.85
N LEU A 225 14.14 -16.92 -0.21
CA LEU A 225 12.85 -16.92 -0.89
C LEU A 225 12.62 -15.62 -1.68
N VAL A 226 12.85 -14.45 -1.06
CA VAL A 226 12.73 -13.15 -1.73
C VAL A 226 13.75 -13.03 -2.85
N GLY A 227 15.01 -13.45 -2.61
CA GLY A 227 16.08 -13.42 -3.62
C GLY A 227 15.71 -14.24 -4.86
N PHE A 228 15.17 -15.44 -4.67
CA PHE A 228 14.69 -16.28 -5.76
C PHE A 228 13.63 -15.62 -6.62
N VAL A 229 12.69 -14.87 -6.00
CA VAL A 229 11.60 -14.19 -6.71
C VAL A 229 12.10 -12.89 -7.36
N VAL A 230 12.78 -12.02 -6.60
CA VAL A 230 13.18 -10.67 -7.03
C VAL A 230 14.21 -10.69 -8.17
N ILE A 231 15.16 -11.64 -8.14
CA ILE A 231 16.14 -11.81 -9.23
C ILE A 231 15.43 -12.14 -10.56
N GLY A 232 14.31 -12.87 -10.50
CA GLY A 232 13.48 -13.19 -11.68
C GLY A 232 12.69 -12.01 -12.28
N GLY A 233 12.73 -10.85 -11.63
CA GLY A 233 12.10 -9.62 -12.13
C GLY A 233 10.58 -9.58 -11.99
N LEU A 234 9.96 -8.58 -12.63
CA LEU A 234 8.53 -8.27 -12.51
C LEU A 234 7.63 -9.46 -12.83
N GLN A 235 7.91 -10.21 -13.89
CA GLN A 235 7.11 -11.36 -14.30
C GLN A 235 6.99 -12.41 -13.19
N ARG A 236 8.10 -12.73 -12.51
CA ARG A 236 8.09 -13.69 -11.42
C ARG A 236 7.40 -13.14 -10.18
N ILE A 237 7.60 -11.86 -9.86
CA ILE A 237 6.89 -11.19 -8.77
C ILE A 237 5.38 -11.25 -9.03
N ALA A 238 4.94 -10.92 -10.24
CA ALA A 238 3.52 -10.92 -10.62
C ALA A 238 2.89 -12.33 -10.54
N ILE A 239 3.59 -13.38 -11.00
CA ILE A 239 3.14 -14.77 -10.90
C ILE A 239 3.00 -15.22 -9.44
N VAL A 240 3.89 -14.80 -8.56
CA VAL A 240 3.81 -15.12 -7.13
C VAL A 240 2.67 -14.35 -6.49
N ALA A 241 2.56 -13.03 -6.77
CA ALA A 241 1.54 -12.17 -6.23
C ALA A 241 0.11 -12.62 -6.62
N GLU A 242 -0.14 -12.96 -7.89
CA GLU A 242 -1.47 -13.38 -8.36
C GLU A 242 -2.00 -14.66 -7.68
N LYS A 243 -1.10 -15.49 -7.12
CA LYS A 243 -1.47 -16.71 -6.37
C LYS A 243 -1.63 -16.46 -4.88
N ILE A 244 -0.69 -15.71 -4.29
CA ILE A 244 -0.65 -15.52 -2.84
C ILE A 244 -1.72 -14.51 -2.40
N ILE A 245 -1.91 -13.40 -3.13
CA ILE A 245 -2.80 -12.32 -2.71
C ILE A 245 -4.25 -12.76 -2.54
N PRO A 246 -4.90 -13.38 -3.54
CA PRO A 246 -6.28 -13.81 -3.36
C PRO A 246 -6.42 -14.83 -2.21
N PHE A 247 -5.47 -15.76 -2.10
CA PHE A 247 -5.47 -16.77 -1.03
C PHE A 247 -5.36 -16.12 0.35
N MET A 248 -4.38 -15.25 0.58
CA MET A 248 -4.15 -14.65 1.89
C MET A 248 -5.29 -13.71 2.31
N VAL A 249 -5.84 -12.91 1.36
CA VAL A 249 -6.95 -12.00 1.64
C VAL A 249 -8.21 -12.79 1.99
N VAL A 250 -8.55 -13.82 1.23
CA VAL A 250 -9.72 -14.68 1.52
C VAL A 250 -9.54 -15.39 2.87
N MET A 251 -8.38 -15.98 3.12
CA MET A 251 -8.06 -16.64 4.39
C MET A 251 -8.26 -15.68 5.57
N TYR A 252 -7.71 -14.47 5.47
CA TYR A 252 -7.79 -13.46 6.53
C TYR A 252 -9.23 -12.98 6.76
N ILE A 253 -9.97 -12.70 5.68
CA ILE A 253 -11.38 -12.29 5.76
C ILE A 253 -12.23 -13.39 6.40
N LEU A 254 -12.06 -14.64 6.01
CA LEU A 254 -12.82 -15.76 6.59
C LEU A 254 -12.51 -15.94 8.06
N GLY A 255 -11.24 -15.88 8.46
CA GLY A 255 -10.85 -15.95 9.87
C GLY A 255 -11.45 -14.80 10.70
N SER A 256 -11.38 -13.58 10.19
CA SER A 256 -11.98 -12.40 10.82
C SER A 256 -13.50 -12.51 10.93
N LEU A 257 -14.18 -12.99 9.87
CA LEU A 257 -15.63 -13.19 9.87
C LEU A 257 -16.08 -14.18 10.96
N VAL A 258 -15.32 -15.25 11.20
CA VAL A 258 -15.63 -16.20 12.29
C VAL A 258 -15.68 -15.48 13.63
N ILE A 259 -14.70 -14.62 13.92
CA ILE A 259 -14.65 -13.87 15.18
C ILE A 259 -15.79 -12.87 15.27
N ILE A 260 -16.04 -12.11 14.22
CA ILE A 260 -17.09 -11.09 14.18
C ILE A 260 -18.47 -11.74 14.34
N ILE A 261 -18.72 -12.89 13.69
CA ILE A 261 -19.98 -13.61 13.79
C ILE A 261 -20.15 -14.22 15.19
N ALA A 262 -19.10 -14.80 15.75
CA ALA A 262 -19.13 -15.33 17.12
C ALA A 262 -19.45 -14.24 18.16
N ASN A 263 -19.05 -13.00 17.88
CA ASN A 263 -19.30 -11.82 18.72
C ASN A 263 -20.37 -10.88 18.11
N ALA A 264 -21.33 -11.39 17.35
CA ALA A 264 -22.30 -10.58 16.61
C ALA A 264 -23.07 -9.58 17.47
N GLY A 265 -23.32 -9.89 18.74
CA GLY A 265 -23.94 -8.98 19.71
C GLY A 265 -23.17 -7.70 19.98
N GLN A 266 -21.86 -7.68 19.71
CA GLN A 266 -20.99 -6.51 19.90
C GLN A 266 -20.85 -5.63 18.63
N ILE A 267 -21.39 -6.06 17.48
CA ILE A 267 -21.27 -5.31 16.23
C ILE A 267 -21.87 -3.91 16.36
N GLY A 268 -23.07 -3.81 16.93
CA GLY A 268 -23.75 -2.52 17.14
C GLY A 268 -22.96 -1.59 18.06
N THR A 269 -22.41 -2.12 19.14
CA THR A 269 -21.55 -1.40 20.09
C THR A 269 -20.28 -0.90 19.41
N ALA A 270 -19.60 -1.76 18.63
CA ALA A 270 -18.39 -1.40 17.89
C ALA A 270 -18.64 -0.23 16.90
N PHE A 271 -19.71 -0.31 16.10
CA PHE A 271 -20.10 0.81 15.23
C PHE A 271 -20.48 2.06 16.02
N GLY A 272 -21.20 1.92 17.14
CA GLY A 272 -21.52 3.03 18.04
C GLY A 272 -20.26 3.77 18.50
N HIS A 273 -19.22 3.04 18.91
CA HIS A 273 -17.93 3.63 19.29
C HIS A 273 -17.18 4.25 18.12
N ILE A 274 -17.16 3.61 16.93
CA ILE A 274 -16.51 4.16 15.73
C ILE A 274 -17.12 5.53 15.40
N PHE A 275 -18.44 5.64 15.26
CA PHE A 275 -19.10 6.90 14.90
C PHE A 275 -19.15 7.90 16.05
N GLY A 276 -19.42 7.45 17.28
CA GLY A 276 -19.50 8.31 18.45
C GLY A 276 -18.17 8.98 18.80
N MET A 277 -17.06 8.24 18.67
CA MET A 277 -15.72 8.74 18.99
C MET A 277 -15.03 9.44 17.82
N ALA A 278 -15.57 9.37 16.59
CA ALA A 278 -14.98 10.00 15.43
C ALA A 278 -14.91 11.53 15.53
N PHE A 279 -15.85 12.15 16.26
CA PHE A 279 -16.04 13.62 16.31
C PHE A 279 -15.94 14.19 17.73
N THR A 280 -15.71 13.36 18.73
CA THR A 280 -15.67 13.78 20.13
C THR A 280 -14.27 13.64 20.72
N LYS A 281 -13.94 14.55 21.66
CA LYS A 281 -12.78 14.36 22.53
C LYS A 281 -13.07 13.18 23.44
N ASN A 282 -12.28 12.14 23.38
CA ASN A 282 -12.44 11.02 24.28
C ASN A 282 -11.50 11.16 25.48
N ALA A 283 -12.03 11.75 26.57
CA ALA A 283 -11.26 11.98 27.78
C ALA A 283 -10.83 10.69 28.50
N ALA A 284 -11.54 9.58 28.26
CA ALA A 284 -11.27 8.30 28.92
C ALA A 284 -10.32 7.40 28.11
N TRP A 285 -10.24 7.59 26.80
CA TRP A 285 -9.40 6.75 25.93
C TRP A 285 -7.92 7.05 26.12
N GLY A 286 -7.11 6.03 26.34
CA GLY A 286 -5.67 6.19 26.60
C GLY A 286 -5.32 6.55 28.05
N GLY A 287 -6.24 6.34 28.99
CA GLY A 287 -6.06 6.63 30.41
C GLY A 287 -6.24 8.12 30.75
N ALA A 288 -5.52 8.61 31.76
CA ALA A 288 -5.72 9.96 32.32
C ALA A 288 -5.46 11.13 31.34
N THR A 289 -4.83 10.91 30.19
CA THR A 289 -4.48 11.97 29.24
C THR A 289 -5.54 12.27 28.19
N GLY A 290 -6.46 11.34 27.91
CA GLY A 290 -7.45 11.44 26.83
C GLY A 290 -6.83 11.58 25.43
N VAL A 291 -7.58 11.34 24.37
CA VAL A 291 -7.11 11.51 22.98
C VAL A 291 -7.69 12.78 22.39
N ALA A 292 -6.82 13.68 21.93
CA ALA A 292 -7.24 14.91 21.26
C ALA A 292 -7.88 14.60 19.90
N PHE A 293 -8.93 15.33 19.53
CA PHE A 293 -9.63 15.17 18.24
C PHE A 293 -8.67 15.18 17.03
N LYS A 294 -7.63 16.04 17.06
CA LYS A 294 -6.59 16.06 16.03
C LYS A 294 -5.87 14.71 15.90
N THR A 295 -5.60 14.04 17.02
CA THR A 295 -4.93 12.73 17.03
C THR A 295 -5.79 11.66 16.38
N ILE A 296 -7.10 11.64 16.65
CA ILE A 296 -8.06 10.71 16.04
C ILE A 296 -8.02 10.82 14.51
N ILE A 297 -8.11 12.06 13.99
CA ILE A 297 -8.04 12.33 12.56
C ILE A 297 -6.68 11.88 11.99
N THR A 298 -5.60 12.34 12.62
CA THR A 298 -4.26 12.13 12.10
C THR A 298 -3.90 10.65 12.08
N GLN A 299 -4.20 9.91 13.15
CA GLN A 299 -3.91 8.48 13.22
C GLN A 299 -4.79 7.69 12.24
N GLY A 300 -6.08 8.00 12.15
CA GLY A 300 -6.94 7.35 11.17
C GLY A 300 -6.47 7.58 9.73
N CYS A 301 -6.26 8.83 9.33
CA CYS A 301 -5.81 9.15 7.99
C CYS A 301 -4.39 8.63 7.69
N LYS A 302 -3.44 8.82 8.61
CA LYS A 302 -2.05 8.34 8.43
C LYS A 302 -2.02 6.82 8.24
N ARG A 303 -2.71 6.06 9.09
CA ARG A 303 -2.72 4.58 9.03
C ARG A 303 -3.52 4.06 7.85
N GLY A 304 -4.61 4.76 7.45
CA GLY A 304 -5.34 4.45 6.23
C GLY A 304 -4.47 4.59 4.98
N VAL A 305 -3.80 5.72 4.83
CA VAL A 305 -2.89 5.97 3.70
C VAL A 305 -1.66 5.07 3.73
N PHE A 306 -1.12 4.80 4.92
CA PHE A 306 -0.03 3.84 5.09
C PHE A 306 -0.40 2.44 4.59
N SER A 307 -1.68 2.04 4.73
CA SER A 307 -2.19 0.77 4.25
C SER A 307 -2.39 0.79 2.72
N ASN A 308 -3.20 1.71 2.20
CA ASN A 308 -3.64 1.70 0.80
C ASN A 308 -2.72 2.46 -0.18
N GLU A 309 -1.70 3.16 0.32
CA GLU A 309 -0.70 3.93 -0.44
C GLU A 309 -1.28 5.02 -1.38
N ALA A 310 -2.59 5.34 -1.33
CA ALA A 310 -3.21 6.36 -2.16
C ALA A 310 -2.62 7.75 -1.89
N GLY A 311 -2.08 8.39 -2.91
CA GLY A 311 -1.40 9.68 -2.79
C GLY A 311 0.12 9.58 -2.55
N LEU A 312 0.66 8.38 -2.34
CA LEU A 312 2.10 8.17 -2.25
C LEU A 312 2.76 8.09 -3.62
N GLY A 313 2.01 7.73 -4.69
CA GLY A 313 2.55 7.55 -6.03
C GLY A 313 3.38 6.28 -6.21
N SER A 314 3.29 5.32 -5.29
CA SER A 314 4.05 4.07 -5.29
C SER A 314 3.40 3.01 -6.18
N SER A 315 2.12 2.69 -5.97
CA SER A 315 1.43 1.60 -6.69
C SER A 315 1.34 1.83 -8.20
N VAL A 316 1.30 3.08 -8.63
CA VAL A 316 1.32 3.45 -10.05
C VAL A 316 2.54 2.93 -10.81
N MET A 317 3.67 2.68 -10.13
CA MET A 317 4.86 2.09 -10.75
C MET A 317 4.64 0.65 -11.23
N VAL A 318 3.77 -0.10 -10.57
CA VAL A 318 3.34 -1.44 -11.01
C VAL A 318 2.21 -1.34 -12.02
N HIS A 319 1.18 -0.54 -11.75
CA HIS A 319 0.04 -0.38 -12.64
C HIS A 319 0.46 0.07 -14.06
N SER A 320 1.52 0.88 -14.15
CA SER A 320 2.08 1.32 -15.44
C SER A 320 2.66 0.20 -16.30
N ASN A 321 2.95 -0.97 -15.71
CA ASN A 321 3.46 -2.14 -16.44
C ASN A 321 2.36 -3.06 -16.98
N SER A 322 1.07 -2.74 -16.73
CA SER A 322 -0.04 -3.54 -17.25
C SER A 322 -0.15 -3.48 -18.77
N ASN A 323 -0.71 -4.53 -19.36
CA ASN A 323 -0.97 -4.61 -20.80
C ASN A 323 -2.13 -3.73 -21.29
N VAL A 324 -2.76 -2.95 -20.39
CA VAL A 324 -3.87 -2.05 -20.72
C VAL A 324 -3.41 -0.91 -21.63
N ARG A 325 -4.26 -0.54 -22.58
CA ARG A 325 -4.03 0.61 -23.47
C ARG A 325 -4.79 1.85 -23.04
N GLU A 326 -5.95 1.66 -22.41
CA GLU A 326 -6.85 2.72 -21.96
C GLU A 326 -6.49 3.19 -20.54
N PRO A 327 -6.01 4.44 -20.35
CA PRO A 327 -5.57 4.91 -19.04
C PRO A 327 -6.65 4.82 -17.96
N VAL A 328 -7.88 5.18 -18.30
CA VAL A 328 -8.99 5.17 -17.35
C VAL A 328 -9.31 3.76 -16.87
N LYS A 329 -9.16 2.75 -17.74
CA LYS A 329 -9.39 1.35 -17.35
C LYS A 329 -8.45 0.90 -16.23
N GLN A 330 -7.18 1.34 -16.25
CA GLN A 330 -6.26 1.08 -15.14
C GLN A 330 -6.59 1.93 -13.91
N GLY A 331 -7.10 3.14 -14.10
CA GLY A 331 -7.62 3.95 -13.01
C GLY A 331 -8.75 3.26 -12.23
N LEU A 332 -9.66 2.53 -12.92
CA LEU A 332 -10.72 1.76 -12.25
C LEU A 332 -10.14 0.71 -11.29
N TRP A 333 -9.02 0.07 -11.63
CA TRP A 333 -8.33 -0.84 -10.74
C TRP A 333 -7.76 -0.14 -9.51
N GLY A 334 -7.32 1.12 -9.63
CA GLY A 334 -6.90 1.93 -8.48
C GLY A 334 -8.05 2.24 -7.51
N ILE A 335 -9.27 2.48 -8.00
CA ILE A 335 -10.45 2.59 -7.13
C ILE A 335 -10.66 1.29 -6.35
N PHE A 336 -10.61 0.14 -7.05
CA PHE A 336 -10.81 -1.17 -6.43
C PHE A 336 -9.70 -1.53 -5.44
N GLU A 337 -8.46 -1.20 -5.73
CA GLU A 337 -7.29 -1.42 -4.86
C GLU A 337 -7.51 -0.78 -3.48
N VAL A 338 -7.79 0.53 -3.44
CA VAL A 338 -8.02 1.27 -2.19
C VAL A 338 -9.28 0.77 -1.46
N PHE A 339 -10.33 0.44 -2.21
CA PHE A 339 -11.56 -0.14 -1.66
C PHE A 339 -11.28 -1.49 -0.99
N ALA A 340 -10.61 -2.40 -1.68
CA ALA A 340 -10.30 -3.74 -1.16
C ALA A 340 -9.38 -3.68 0.06
N ASP A 341 -8.32 -2.87 -0.01
CA ASP A 341 -7.35 -2.71 1.07
C ASP A 341 -7.99 -2.16 2.34
N THR A 342 -8.60 -0.99 2.27
CA THR A 342 -9.01 -0.27 3.47
C THR A 342 -10.47 -0.49 3.82
N ILE A 343 -11.41 -0.37 2.86
CA ILE A 343 -12.83 -0.54 3.18
C ILE A 343 -13.15 -2.00 3.51
N ILE A 344 -12.46 -2.97 2.89
CA ILE A 344 -12.68 -4.39 3.22
C ILE A 344 -11.69 -4.84 4.30
N VAL A 345 -10.39 -4.99 3.97
CA VAL A 345 -9.43 -5.68 4.86
C VAL A 345 -9.19 -4.95 6.17
N CYS A 346 -8.96 -3.62 6.15
CA CYS A 346 -8.78 -2.87 7.41
C CYS A 346 -10.05 -2.85 8.27
N THR A 347 -11.25 -2.82 7.64
CA THR A 347 -12.52 -2.92 8.40
C THR A 347 -12.65 -4.28 9.07
N MET A 348 -12.28 -5.38 8.39
CA MET A 348 -12.28 -6.70 9.00
C MET A 348 -11.39 -6.76 10.24
N THR A 349 -10.18 -6.20 10.17
CA THR A 349 -9.26 -6.09 11.30
C THR A 349 -9.86 -5.25 12.44
N ALA A 350 -10.37 -4.06 12.12
CA ALA A 350 -10.97 -3.17 13.11
C ALA A 350 -12.15 -3.83 13.84
N MET A 351 -13.07 -4.45 13.08
CA MET A 351 -14.21 -5.14 13.65
C MET A 351 -13.79 -6.35 14.49
N THR A 352 -12.79 -7.11 14.06
CA THR A 352 -12.23 -8.22 14.84
C THR A 352 -11.73 -7.75 16.20
N ILE A 353 -10.98 -6.64 16.25
CA ILE A 353 -10.49 -6.07 17.51
C ILE A 353 -11.66 -5.56 18.38
N LEU A 354 -12.54 -4.76 17.80
CA LEU A 354 -13.59 -4.06 18.56
C LEU A 354 -14.73 -4.97 19.04
N THR A 355 -14.92 -6.13 18.42
CA THR A 355 -15.96 -7.08 18.84
C THR A 355 -15.47 -8.18 19.77
N SER A 356 -14.14 -8.46 19.79
CA SER A 356 -13.59 -9.61 20.52
C SER A 356 -13.35 -9.39 22.03
N GLY A 357 -13.45 -8.14 22.51
CA GLY A 357 -13.22 -7.81 23.92
C GLY A 357 -11.74 -7.74 24.35
N VAL A 358 -10.80 -7.76 23.39
CA VAL A 358 -9.35 -7.63 23.69
C VAL A 358 -8.92 -6.20 24.02
N ILE A 359 -9.80 -5.24 23.81
CA ILE A 359 -9.63 -3.85 24.21
C ILE A 359 -10.88 -3.40 24.97
N ASP A 360 -10.68 -2.71 26.07
CA ASP A 360 -11.77 -2.06 26.79
C ASP A 360 -12.24 -0.85 25.96
N LEU A 361 -13.49 -0.89 25.51
CA LEU A 361 -14.06 0.15 24.66
C LEU A 361 -14.36 1.47 25.40
N GLU A 362 -14.31 1.50 26.73
CA GLU A 362 -14.49 2.71 27.52
C GLU A 362 -13.14 3.40 27.81
N THR A 363 -12.14 2.62 28.20
CA THR A 363 -10.83 3.15 28.61
C THR A 363 -9.77 3.12 27.52
N GLY A 364 -9.95 2.27 26.51
CA GLY A 364 -8.98 2.05 25.45
C GLY A 364 -7.73 1.29 25.85
N ILE A 365 -7.77 0.66 27.02
CA ILE A 365 -6.65 -0.13 27.52
C ILE A 365 -6.70 -1.51 26.86
N PRO A 366 -5.66 -1.90 26.09
CA PRO A 366 -5.53 -3.26 25.61
C PRO A 366 -5.41 -4.22 26.80
N VAL A 367 -6.16 -5.32 26.74
CA VAL A 367 -6.08 -6.37 27.77
C VAL A 367 -4.69 -7.04 27.75
N THR A 368 -4.07 -7.08 26.58
CA THR A 368 -2.70 -7.61 26.39
C THR A 368 -2.03 -6.96 25.19
N GLY A 369 -0.73 -6.72 25.26
CA GLY A 369 0.16 -6.64 24.13
C GLY A 369 0.29 -5.30 23.39
N ASP A 370 1.10 -5.35 22.36
CA ASP A 370 1.35 -4.27 21.40
C ASP A 370 0.40 -4.35 20.18
N ASP A 371 0.60 -3.49 19.22
CA ASP A 371 -0.23 -3.33 18.04
C ASP A 371 -0.44 -4.63 17.21
N ALA A 372 0.58 -5.44 17.02
CA ALA A 372 0.48 -6.68 16.23
C ALA A 372 -0.07 -7.84 17.06
N THR A 373 0.30 -7.92 18.34
CA THR A 373 -0.16 -8.96 19.27
C THR A 373 -1.62 -8.81 19.61
N LEU A 374 -2.16 -7.58 19.66
CA LEU A 374 -3.58 -7.34 19.93
C LEU A 374 -4.51 -8.08 18.95
N VAL A 375 -4.16 -8.10 17.64
CA VAL A 375 -4.95 -8.85 16.67
C VAL A 375 -4.84 -10.36 16.90
N ALA A 376 -3.64 -10.85 17.24
CA ALA A 376 -3.43 -12.25 17.56
C ALA A 376 -4.25 -12.68 18.78
N GLU A 377 -4.32 -11.84 19.80
CA GLU A 377 -5.19 -12.09 20.97
C GLU A 377 -6.68 -12.07 20.58
N ALA A 378 -7.10 -11.17 19.70
CA ALA A 378 -8.48 -11.17 19.20
C ALA A 378 -8.83 -12.50 18.52
N PHE A 379 -7.90 -13.06 17.74
CA PHE A 379 -8.10 -14.38 17.13
C PHE A 379 -8.08 -15.51 18.19
N ASN A 380 -7.25 -15.40 19.23
CA ASN A 380 -7.21 -16.38 20.31
C ASN A 380 -8.50 -16.42 21.14
N THR A 381 -9.34 -15.41 21.14
CA THR A 381 -10.63 -15.45 21.84
C THR A 381 -11.53 -16.60 21.37
N ILE A 382 -11.39 -16.98 20.09
CA ILE A 382 -12.17 -18.05 19.45
C ILE A 382 -11.29 -19.23 19.05
N PHE A 383 -10.10 -18.98 18.48
CA PHE A 383 -9.20 -20.01 17.97
C PHE A 383 -8.17 -20.45 19.03
N LYS A 384 -8.67 -20.91 20.19
CA LYS A 384 -7.88 -21.48 21.27
C LYS A 384 -8.47 -22.79 21.73
N ALA A 385 -7.64 -23.82 21.87
CA ALA A 385 -8.05 -25.12 22.40
C ALA A 385 -7.04 -25.58 23.47
N GLY A 386 -7.42 -25.48 24.73
CA GLY A 386 -6.54 -25.77 25.86
C GLY A 386 -5.33 -24.84 25.88
N SER A 387 -4.13 -25.42 25.81
CA SER A 387 -2.86 -24.68 25.74
C SER A 387 -2.46 -24.27 24.30
N PHE A 388 -3.17 -24.72 23.28
CA PHE A 388 -2.86 -24.40 21.89
C PHE A 388 -3.51 -23.08 21.47
N GLU A 389 -2.66 -22.12 21.09
CA GLU A 389 -3.06 -20.77 20.66
C GLU A 389 -3.06 -20.68 19.13
N PHE A 390 -4.05 -21.34 18.50
CA PHE A 390 -4.18 -21.35 17.04
C PHE A 390 -4.32 -19.95 16.44
N GLY A 391 -4.92 -19.00 17.17
CA GLY A 391 -5.09 -17.62 16.73
C GLY A 391 -3.76 -16.90 16.54
N ARG A 392 -2.80 -17.08 17.46
CA ARG A 392 -1.44 -16.52 17.30
C ARG A 392 -0.73 -17.13 16.09
N GLY A 393 -0.82 -18.47 15.92
CA GLY A 393 -0.25 -19.14 14.75
C GLY A 393 -0.87 -18.65 13.44
N PHE A 394 -2.18 -18.48 13.39
CA PHE A 394 -2.89 -17.98 12.22
C PHE A 394 -2.42 -16.55 11.84
N ILE A 395 -2.34 -15.64 12.82
CA ILE A 395 -1.88 -14.28 12.59
C ILE A 395 -0.40 -14.23 12.21
N ALA A 396 0.44 -15.07 12.80
CA ALA A 396 1.86 -15.15 12.41
C ALA A 396 2.02 -15.57 10.94
N ILE A 397 1.22 -16.54 10.48
CA ILE A 397 1.19 -16.97 9.07
C ILE A 397 0.59 -15.85 8.18
N ALA A 398 -0.48 -15.20 8.62
CA ALA A 398 -1.05 -14.08 7.88
C ALA A 398 -0.03 -12.94 7.71
N ILE A 399 0.65 -12.52 8.77
CA ILE A 399 1.71 -11.49 8.73
C ILE A 399 2.88 -11.95 7.86
N LEU A 400 3.28 -13.22 7.92
CA LEU A 400 4.31 -13.76 7.04
C LEU A 400 3.92 -13.58 5.56
N LEU A 401 2.72 -13.99 5.17
CA LEU A 401 2.27 -13.88 3.78
C LEU A 401 2.13 -12.42 3.35
N PHE A 402 1.48 -11.59 4.17
CA PHE A 402 1.25 -10.18 3.89
C PHE A 402 2.56 -9.39 3.76
N ALA A 403 3.45 -9.52 4.75
CA ALA A 403 4.71 -8.82 4.74
C ALA A 403 5.68 -9.35 3.67
N PHE A 404 5.71 -10.67 3.42
CA PHE A 404 6.50 -11.25 2.35
C PHE A 404 6.11 -10.69 0.98
N THR A 405 4.82 -10.62 0.69
CA THR A 405 4.33 -10.03 -0.58
C THR A 405 4.62 -8.54 -0.66
N THR A 406 4.53 -7.81 0.46
CA THR A 406 4.92 -6.38 0.51
C THR A 406 6.40 -6.19 0.17
N VAL A 407 7.30 -7.03 0.68
CA VAL A 407 8.72 -6.99 0.30
C VAL A 407 8.90 -7.19 -1.22
N LEU A 408 8.15 -8.10 -1.83
CA LEU A 408 8.20 -8.34 -3.27
C LEU A 408 7.72 -7.12 -4.07
N GLY A 409 6.58 -6.53 -3.71
CA GLY A 409 6.02 -5.35 -4.37
C GLY A 409 6.95 -4.15 -4.28
N TRP A 410 7.45 -3.84 -3.09
CA TRP A 410 8.37 -2.72 -2.87
C TRP A 410 9.73 -2.90 -3.54
N SER A 411 10.20 -4.14 -3.72
CA SER A 411 11.41 -4.42 -4.51
C SER A 411 11.26 -3.93 -5.96
N HIS A 412 10.04 -4.04 -6.52
CA HIS A 412 9.75 -3.52 -7.85
C HIS A 412 9.68 -2.00 -7.87
N TYR A 413 9.03 -1.36 -6.87
CA TYR A 413 8.97 0.10 -6.77
C TYR A 413 10.37 0.71 -6.73
N GLY A 414 11.24 0.21 -5.85
CA GLY A 414 12.63 0.67 -5.80
C GLY A 414 13.41 0.37 -7.08
N THR A 415 13.16 -0.76 -7.75
CA THR A 415 13.77 -1.07 -9.05
C THR A 415 13.39 -0.01 -10.10
N LYS A 416 12.11 0.38 -10.19
CA LYS A 416 11.65 1.40 -11.15
C LYS A 416 12.18 2.81 -10.81
N ALA A 417 12.27 3.14 -9.53
CA ALA A 417 12.87 4.39 -9.09
C ALA A 417 14.38 4.46 -9.43
N VAL A 418 15.14 3.38 -9.18
CA VAL A 418 16.55 3.27 -9.57
C VAL A 418 16.72 3.31 -11.10
N GLU A 419 15.84 2.64 -11.85
CA GLU A 419 15.82 2.66 -13.31
C GLU A 419 15.73 4.10 -13.84
N TYR A 420 14.79 4.89 -13.28
CA TYR A 420 14.61 6.30 -13.62
C TYR A 420 15.87 7.14 -13.32
N LEU A 421 16.43 7.01 -12.10
CA LEU A 421 17.61 7.77 -11.66
C LEU A 421 18.87 7.45 -12.45
N ALA A 422 19.07 6.18 -12.80
CA ALA A 422 20.28 5.71 -13.47
C ALA A 422 20.27 5.94 -15.00
N GLY A 423 19.12 6.16 -15.62
CA GLY A 423 19.00 6.44 -17.04
C GLY A 423 19.72 5.40 -17.91
N LYS A 424 20.77 5.81 -18.62
CA LYS A 424 21.54 4.91 -19.51
C LYS A 424 22.21 3.74 -18.78
N ASN A 425 22.48 3.87 -17.49
CA ASN A 425 23.11 2.83 -16.66
C ASN A 425 22.08 1.96 -15.90
N ALA A 426 20.81 2.05 -16.24
CA ALA A 426 19.70 1.39 -15.52
C ALA A 426 19.91 -0.12 -15.33
N ALA A 427 20.35 -0.84 -16.34
CA ALA A 427 20.56 -2.30 -16.27
C ALA A 427 21.56 -2.71 -15.19
N LYS A 428 22.67 -1.97 -15.04
CA LYS A 428 23.67 -2.24 -14.00
C LYS A 428 23.17 -1.80 -12.63
N ALA A 429 22.61 -0.60 -12.55
CA ALA A 429 22.14 -0.01 -11.29
C ALA A 429 21.01 -0.83 -10.65
N THR A 430 20.02 -1.27 -11.44
CA THR A 430 18.91 -2.10 -10.95
C THR A 430 19.37 -3.48 -10.49
N ARG A 431 20.39 -4.07 -11.13
CA ARG A 431 20.99 -5.32 -10.67
C ARG A 431 21.67 -5.15 -9.31
N VAL A 432 22.47 -4.11 -9.14
CA VAL A 432 23.13 -3.77 -7.87
C VAL A 432 22.09 -3.50 -6.78
N TYR A 433 21.07 -2.69 -7.09
CA TYR A 433 19.97 -2.42 -6.18
C TYR A 433 19.29 -3.71 -5.68
N LYS A 434 18.93 -4.63 -6.58
CA LYS A 434 18.28 -5.90 -6.21
C LYS A 434 19.15 -6.73 -5.27
N ILE A 435 20.46 -6.78 -5.49
CA ILE A 435 21.38 -7.52 -4.61
C ILE A 435 21.41 -6.87 -3.23
N ILE A 436 21.58 -5.55 -3.15
CA ILE A 436 21.58 -4.82 -1.88
C ILE A 436 20.23 -4.99 -1.17
N PHE A 437 19.12 -4.89 -1.89
CA PHE A 437 17.77 -5.06 -1.35
C PHE A 437 17.59 -6.43 -0.69
N VAL A 438 18.04 -7.50 -1.35
CA VAL A 438 17.97 -8.87 -0.81
C VAL A 438 18.85 -9.04 0.43
N VAL A 439 20.07 -8.49 0.42
CA VAL A 439 20.98 -8.56 1.58
C VAL A 439 20.42 -7.78 2.78
N MET A 440 19.76 -6.63 2.56
CA MET A 440 19.15 -5.82 3.63
C MET A 440 18.04 -6.55 4.39
N ILE A 441 17.52 -7.66 3.89
CA ILE A 441 16.56 -8.53 4.61
C ILE A 441 17.15 -9.03 5.92
N ILE A 442 18.44 -9.40 5.93
CA ILE A 442 19.12 -9.83 7.16
C ILE A 442 19.17 -8.69 8.18
N SER A 443 19.48 -7.47 7.72
CA SER A 443 19.43 -6.30 8.61
C SER A 443 18.04 -6.10 9.23
N GLY A 444 16.97 -6.30 8.45
CA GLY A 444 15.59 -6.22 8.93
C GLY A 444 15.27 -7.32 9.96
N ALA A 445 15.74 -8.55 9.73
CA ALA A 445 15.52 -9.67 10.65
C ALA A 445 16.18 -9.47 12.02
N LEU A 446 17.33 -8.80 12.05
CA LEU A 446 18.14 -8.58 13.24
C LEU A 446 17.94 -7.17 13.85
N LEU A 447 17.05 -6.34 13.28
CA LEU A 447 16.83 -4.95 13.71
C LEU A 447 16.09 -4.90 15.04
N THR A 448 16.69 -4.21 16.02
CA THR A 448 16.09 -3.96 17.34
C THR A 448 15.57 -2.53 17.47
N SER A 449 16.20 -1.56 16.78
CA SER A 449 15.90 -0.14 16.90
C SER A 449 14.65 0.27 16.10
N SER A 450 13.79 1.11 16.69
CA SER A 450 12.67 1.76 16.01
C SER A 450 13.13 2.87 15.05
N LEU A 451 14.31 3.43 15.26
CA LEU A 451 14.81 4.58 14.49
C LEU A 451 14.87 4.33 12.99
N ALA A 452 15.29 3.12 12.56
CA ALA A 452 15.33 2.79 11.14
C ALA A 452 13.92 2.72 10.53
N TRP A 453 12.93 2.29 11.32
CA TRP A 453 11.52 2.33 10.93
C TRP A 453 11.02 3.78 10.79
N ASP A 454 11.32 4.62 11.78
CA ASP A 454 10.87 6.01 11.79
C ASP A 454 11.48 6.83 10.64
N ILE A 455 12.77 6.61 10.33
CA ILE A 455 13.44 7.22 9.17
C ILE A 455 12.77 6.78 7.87
N SER A 456 12.45 5.50 7.75
CA SER A 456 11.81 4.95 6.55
C SER A 456 10.38 5.47 6.36
N ASP A 457 9.62 5.63 7.44
CA ASP A 457 8.29 6.23 7.43
C ASP A 457 8.35 7.71 6.99
N THR A 458 9.42 8.41 7.37
CA THR A 458 9.67 9.79 6.93
C THR A 458 9.89 9.86 5.41
N PHE A 459 10.73 9.01 4.83
CA PHE A 459 10.95 8.99 3.38
C PHE A 459 9.70 8.56 2.61
N ASN A 460 8.93 7.61 3.15
CA ASN A 460 7.65 7.23 2.59
C ASN A 460 6.68 8.42 2.54
N GLY A 461 6.57 9.16 3.63
CA GLY A 461 5.77 10.40 3.66
C GLY A 461 6.30 11.50 2.72
N MET A 462 7.62 11.62 2.57
CA MET A 462 8.22 12.59 1.67
C MET A 462 7.92 12.33 0.18
N MET A 463 7.67 11.08 -0.23
CA MET A 463 7.23 10.76 -1.60
C MET A 463 5.90 11.42 -1.96
N MET A 464 5.01 11.54 -0.99
CA MET A 464 3.66 12.06 -1.15
C MET A 464 3.63 13.50 -1.66
N ILE A 465 4.49 14.37 -1.14
CA ILE A 465 4.47 15.81 -1.46
C ILE A 465 4.70 16.05 -2.96
N PRO A 466 5.81 15.61 -3.59
CA PRO A 466 6.00 15.78 -5.03
C PRO A 466 4.91 15.09 -5.84
N ASN A 467 4.45 13.91 -5.42
CA ASN A 467 3.40 13.19 -6.11
C ASN A 467 2.09 13.98 -6.16
N LEU A 468 1.60 14.45 -5.02
CA LEU A 468 0.33 15.20 -4.95
C LEU A 468 0.41 16.55 -5.68
N ILE A 469 1.57 17.22 -5.68
CA ILE A 469 1.79 18.42 -6.52
C ILE A 469 1.60 18.06 -7.99
N GLY A 470 2.16 16.95 -8.45
CA GLY A 470 2.00 16.46 -9.82
C GLY A 470 0.55 16.14 -10.16
N VAL A 471 -0.11 15.35 -9.33
CA VAL A 471 -1.52 14.95 -9.52
C VAL A 471 -2.45 16.16 -9.56
N LEU A 472 -2.30 17.09 -8.60
CA LEU A 472 -3.11 18.33 -8.57
C LEU A 472 -2.88 19.19 -9.80
N SER A 473 -1.64 19.37 -10.21
CA SER A 473 -1.29 20.16 -11.40
C SER A 473 -1.86 19.54 -12.69
N LEU A 474 -1.95 18.21 -12.75
CA LEU A 474 -2.44 17.47 -13.91
C LEU A 474 -3.93 17.09 -13.81
N THR A 475 -4.65 17.54 -12.78
CA THR A 475 -6.09 17.32 -12.63
C THR A 475 -6.91 17.68 -13.88
N PRO A 476 -6.65 18.82 -14.59
CA PRO A 476 -7.38 19.11 -15.82
C PRO A 476 -7.21 18.03 -16.91
N LEU A 477 -6.03 17.41 -17.00
CA LEU A 477 -5.79 16.29 -17.92
C LEU A 477 -6.55 15.03 -17.47
N VAL A 478 -6.51 14.68 -16.18
CA VAL A 478 -7.28 13.55 -15.64
C VAL A 478 -8.76 13.71 -15.95
N MET A 479 -9.33 14.90 -15.75
CA MET A 479 -10.73 15.18 -16.08
C MET A 479 -11.01 15.01 -17.59
N LYS A 480 -10.09 15.47 -18.45
CA LYS A 480 -10.23 15.35 -19.90
C LYS A 480 -10.20 13.88 -20.34
N LEU A 481 -9.27 13.07 -19.79
CA LEU A 481 -9.19 11.64 -20.04
C LEU A 481 -10.43 10.90 -19.54
N THR A 482 -10.88 11.20 -18.32
CA THR A 482 -12.12 10.62 -17.75
C THR A 482 -13.35 10.96 -18.60
N LYS A 483 -13.51 12.22 -19.00
CA LYS A 483 -14.63 12.65 -19.87
C LYS A 483 -14.57 11.96 -21.24
N ASN A 484 -13.38 11.87 -21.86
CA ASN A 484 -13.19 11.16 -23.13
C ASN A 484 -13.60 9.70 -23.02
N TYR A 485 -13.18 9.00 -21.95
CA TYR A 485 -13.58 7.62 -21.69
C TYR A 485 -15.09 7.46 -21.49
N VAL A 486 -15.71 8.30 -20.63
CA VAL A 486 -17.15 8.25 -20.37
C VAL A 486 -17.97 8.46 -21.65
N ARG A 487 -17.58 9.43 -22.47
CA ARG A 487 -18.26 9.68 -23.76
C ARG A 487 -18.18 8.47 -24.69
N ARG A 488 -16.99 7.87 -24.84
CA ARG A 488 -16.78 6.70 -25.73
C ARG A 488 -17.40 5.41 -25.18
N ARG A 489 -17.11 5.07 -23.91
CA ARG A 489 -17.35 3.73 -23.37
C ARG A 489 -18.66 3.60 -22.58
N ILE A 490 -19.22 4.70 -22.12
CA ILE A 490 -20.49 4.69 -21.39
C ILE A 490 -21.63 5.26 -22.24
N ARG A 491 -21.35 6.35 -22.98
CA ARG A 491 -22.35 6.99 -23.84
C ARG A 491 -22.35 6.50 -25.28
N GLY A 492 -21.33 5.77 -25.73
CA GLY A 492 -21.23 5.22 -27.09
C GLY A 492 -20.91 6.24 -28.17
N GLU A 493 -20.32 7.39 -27.82
CA GLU A 493 -19.94 8.42 -28.79
C GLU A 493 -18.69 7.99 -29.58
N ASP A 494 -18.71 8.20 -30.90
CA ASP A 494 -17.57 7.92 -31.78
C ASP A 494 -16.64 9.14 -31.80
N ILE A 495 -15.70 9.19 -30.85
CA ILE A 495 -14.67 10.21 -30.75
C ILE A 495 -13.30 9.56 -30.57
N GLU A 496 -12.24 10.24 -30.99
CA GLU A 496 -10.88 9.71 -30.86
C GLU A 496 -10.49 9.42 -29.40
N PRO A 497 -9.89 8.26 -29.12
CA PRO A 497 -9.39 7.92 -27.81
C PRO A 497 -8.15 8.73 -27.43
N MET A 498 -8.04 9.07 -26.15
CA MET A 498 -6.86 9.70 -25.55
C MET A 498 -6.11 8.66 -24.71
N LEU A 499 -5.02 8.11 -25.23
CA LEU A 499 -4.37 6.90 -24.69
C LEU A 499 -2.95 7.14 -24.18
N SER A 500 -2.21 8.06 -24.80
CA SER A 500 -0.82 8.36 -24.44
C SER A 500 -0.47 9.81 -24.77
N PHE A 501 0.49 10.37 -24.02
CA PHE A 501 1.10 11.65 -24.32
C PHE A 501 2.12 11.52 -25.49
N ASP A 502 2.68 10.32 -25.69
CA ASP A 502 3.58 10.01 -26.78
C ASP A 502 2.78 9.77 -28.06
N PRO A 503 3.03 10.55 -29.14
CA PRO A 503 2.24 10.46 -30.37
C PRO A 503 2.36 9.11 -31.08
N GLU A 504 3.50 8.42 -30.98
CA GLU A 504 3.69 7.11 -31.61
C GLU A 504 2.89 6.03 -30.87
N ILE A 505 3.00 6.01 -29.53
CA ILE A 505 2.22 5.10 -28.67
C ILE A 505 0.72 5.39 -28.78
N GLN A 506 0.32 6.66 -28.86
CA GLN A 506 -1.07 7.08 -29.06
C GLN A 506 -1.62 6.48 -30.37
N LYS A 507 -0.88 6.62 -31.48
CA LYS A 507 -1.30 6.12 -32.80
C LYS A 507 -1.35 4.60 -32.85
N GLU A 508 -0.35 3.91 -32.28
CA GLU A 508 -0.30 2.45 -32.20
C GLU A 508 -1.51 1.91 -31.41
N ASN A 509 -1.73 2.42 -30.19
CA ASN A 509 -2.82 2.00 -29.33
C ASN A 509 -4.20 2.29 -29.94
N ALA A 510 -4.39 3.45 -30.56
CA ALA A 510 -5.67 3.81 -31.21
C ALA A 510 -5.99 2.86 -32.37
N LYS A 511 -4.97 2.49 -33.17
CA LYS A 511 -5.12 1.53 -34.26
C LYS A 511 -5.56 0.16 -33.73
N VAL A 512 -4.88 -0.37 -32.71
CA VAL A 512 -5.21 -1.68 -32.12
C VAL A 512 -6.62 -1.68 -31.55
N ILE A 513 -7.02 -0.64 -30.80
CA ILE A 513 -8.39 -0.54 -30.24
C ILE A 513 -9.44 -0.53 -31.36
N LYS A 514 -9.16 0.13 -32.50
CA LYS A 514 -10.07 0.18 -33.64
C LYS A 514 -10.21 -1.18 -34.35
N GLU A 515 -9.11 -1.93 -34.45
CA GLU A 515 -9.06 -3.22 -35.16
C GLU A 515 -9.60 -4.39 -34.31
N THR A 516 -9.29 -4.41 -33.01
CA THR A 516 -9.58 -5.55 -32.12
C THR A 516 -10.71 -5.27 -31.11
N GLY A 517 -11.05 -4.01 -30.90
CA GLY A 517 -11.92 -3.59 -29.79
C GLY A 517 -11.28 -3.77 -28.40
N GLU A 518 -10.02 -4.17 -28.33
CA GLU A 518 -9.30 -4.39 -27.06
C GLU A 518 -8.77 -3.07 -26.47
N GLU A 519 -9.10 -2.85 -25.20
CA GLU A 519 -8.74 -1.65 -24.43
C GLU A 519 -7.47 -1.86 -23.60
#